data_9fac19c054a9f21eb47a70af34d2d691
#
_entry.id   9fac19c054a9f21eb47a70af34d2d691
#
_cell.length_a   1.000
_cell.length_b   1.000
_cell.length_c   1.000
_cell.angle_alpha   90.00
_cell.angle_beta   90.00
_cell.angle_gamma   90.00
#
_symmetry.space_group_name_H-M   'P 1'
#
loop_
_entity.id
_entity.type
_entity.pdbx_description
1 polymer ?
#
loop_
_entity_poly.entity_id
_entity_poly.type
_entity_poly.pdbx_seq_one_letter_code
_entity_poly.pdbx_strand_id
1 'polypeptide(L)'
;MFFLSGRELSSYYSIFEAYFTCCYPIPIGSCVSQRMQQLTKFPFTPTPAEQLQIHRELTGMFTELALSALSVSRDAKPIPAYLLSMKADFEENYAENHSLEYFEQALGISRYRLCREFSAAFHTSPLQYLQEKKIEAAKSLLLSTDDPIHEVGSMVGIDNTNHFIHLFKKHTGVTPFVYRQNAPQSIRETHCPSAPDGLPPR
;
A
#
# COMPACT_ATOMS: atom_id res chain seq x y z
N MET A 1 17.30 -0.94 -6.14
CA MET A 1 16.12 -0.31 -5.54
C MET A 1 16.32 1.19 -5.67
N PHE A 2 15.58 1.87 -6.55
CA PHE A 2 15.75 3.29 -6.79
C PHE A 2 14.81 4.05 -5.88
N PHE A 3 15.35 4.85 -4.97
CA PHE A 3 14.57 5.76 -4.14
C PHE A 3 14.48 7.11 -4.85
N LEU A 4 13.31 7.43 -5.35
CA LEU A 4 12.96 8.80 -5.68
C LEU A 4 12.52 9.45 -4.36
N SER A 5 13.38 10.23 -3.72
CA SER A 5 13.04 11.02 -2.55
C SER A 5 13.02 12.49 -2.94
N GLY A 6 11.91 13.19 -2.67
CA GLY A 6 11.85 14.63 -2.87
C GLY A 6 10.43 15.19 -2.91
N ARG A 7 10.31 16.49 -2.72
CA ARG A 7 9.04 17.26 -2.76
C ARG A 7 8.27 17.07 -4.07
N GLU A 8 8.96 16.79 -5.18
CA GLU A 8 8.35 16.58 -6.50
C GLU A 8 7.53 15.30 -6.55
N LEU A 9 7.99 14.21 -5.94
CA LEU A 9 7.23 12.96 -5.83
C LEU A 9 5.95 13.13 -5.01
N SER A 10 6.01 13.91 -3.94
CA SER A 10 4.84 14.21 -3.11
C SER A 10 3.74 14.91 -3.92
N SER A 11 4.13 15.81 -4.84
CA SER A 11 3.17 16.49 -5.73
C SER A 11 2.54 15.54 -6.74
N TYR A 12 3.31 14.61 -7.32
CA TYR A 12 2.77 13.57 -8.20
C TYR A 12 1.87 12.60 -7.43
N TYR A 13 2.29 12.20 -6.22
CA TYR A 13 1.52 11.31 -5.38
C TYR A 13 0.15 11.90 -5.02
N SER A 14 0.08 13.17 -4.63
CA SER A 14 -1.18 13.85 -4.33
C SER A 14 -2.11 13.97 -5.55
N ILE A 15 -1.56 14.16 -6.75
CA ILE A 15 -2.35 14.12 -8.00
C ILE A 15 -2.87 12.70 -8.24
N PHE A 16 -2.02 11.68 -8.08
CA PHE A 16 -2.43 10.30 -8.25
C PHE A 16 -3.50 9.90 -7.22
N GLU A 17 -3.34 10.28 -5.97
CA GLU A 17 -4.32 9.99 -4.91
C GLU A 17 -5.68 10.65 -5.15
N ALA A 18 -5.68 11.88 -5.66
CA ALA A 18 -6.91 12.62 -5.94
C ALA A 18 -7.67 12.13 -7.18
N TYR A 19 -6.97 11.54 -8.17
CA TYR A 19 -7.54 11.26 -9.48
C TYR A 19 -7.41 9.81 -9.95
N PHE A 20 -6.57 8.98 -9.31
CA PHE A 20 -6.37 7.58 -9.69
C PHE A 20 -6.87 6.63 -8.62
N THR A 21 -7.63 5.68 -9.06
CA THR A 21 -7.87 4.42 -8.39
C THR A 21 -6.73 3.43 -8.69
N CYS A 22 -6.60 2.38 -7.92
CA CYS A 22 -5.49 1.41 -7.93
C CYS A 22 -5.08 0.82 -9.28
N CYS A 23 -5.89 0.96 -10.33
CA CYS A 23 -5.62 0.39 -11.65
C CYS A 23 -5.93 1.40 -12.75
N TYR A 24 -4.88 1.95 -13.37
CA TYR A 24 -5.01 2.74 -14.60
C TYR A 24 -4.62 1.88 -15.81
N PRO A 25 -5.52 1.66 -16.77
CA PRO A 25 -5.17 0.92 -17.97
C PRO A 25 -4.21 1.78 -18.83
N ILE A 26 -2.95 1.35 -18.91
CA ILE A 26 -1.97 1.99 -19.77
C ILE A 26 -2.16 1.40 -21.18
N PRO A 27 -2.54 2.20 -22.19
CA PRO A 27 -2.69 1.71 -23.55
C PRO A 27 -1.37 1.16 -24.09
N ILE A 28 -1.42 0.00 -24.72
CA ILE A 28 -0.26 -0.60 -25.40
C ILE A 28 0.20 0.37 -26.48
N GLY A 29 1.52 0.70 -26.51
CA GLY A 29 2.09 1.67 -27.45
C GLY A 29 2.02 3.13 -26.98
N SER A 30 1.47 3.42 -25.80
CA SER A 30 1.52 4.76 -25.22
C SER A 30 2.96 5.19 -24.89
N CYS A 31 3.19 6.49 -24.77
CA CYS A 31 4.48 7.05 -24.35
C CYS A 31 4.95 6.43 -23.02
N VAL A 32 4.05 6.19 -22.09
CA VAL A 32 4.33 5.53 -20.81
C VAL A 32 4.83 4.10 -21.00
N SER A 33 4.16 3.30 -21.86
CA SER A 33 4.58 1.91 -22.11
C SER A 33 5.94 1.84 -22.82
N GLN A 34 6.22 2.78 -23.72
CA GLN A 34 7.52 2.89 -24.40
C GLN A 34 8.64 3.24 -23.42
N ARG A 35 8.40 4.19 -22.50
CA ARG A 35 9.36 4.55 -21.44
C ARG A 35 9.61 3.40 -20.47
N MET A 36 8.57 2.66 -20.09
CA MET A 36 8.74 1.45 -19.29
C MET A 36 9.63 0.41 -19.97
N GLN A 37 9.45 0.18 -21.28
CA GLN A 37 10.31 -0.72 -22.05
C GLN A 37 11.76 -0.21 -22.14
N GLN A 38 11.99 1.09 -22.16
CA GLN A 38 13.34 1.64 -22.13
C GLN A 38 14.01 1.41 -20.76
N LEU A 39 13.27 1.54 -19.67
CA LEU A 39 13.79 1.29 -18.32
C LEU A 39 14.26 -0.16 -18.12
N THR A 40 13.65 -1.14 -18.79
CA THR A 40 14.09 -2.55 -18.71
C THR A 40 15.43 -2.85 -19.41
N LYS A 41 15.95 -1.91 -20.21
CA LYS A 41 17.23 -2.08 -20.93
C LYS A 41 18.45 -1.68 -20.09
N PHE A 42 18.25 -0.99 -18.97
CA PHE A 42 19.34 -0.57 -18.10
C PHE A 42 19.89 -1.75 -17.28
N PRO A 43 21.22 -1.79 -17.06
CA PRO A 43 21.84 -2.84 -16.25
C PRO A 43 21.43 -2.74 -14.78
N PHE A 44 21.60 -3.84 -14.04
CA PHE A 44 21.26 -3.89 -12.62
C PHE A 44 22.12 -2.94 -11.75
N THR A 45 23.36 -2.65 -12.22
CA THR A 45 24.28 -1.68 -11.60
C THR A 45 24.59 -0.57 -12.61
N PRO A 46 23.73 0.48 -12.69
CA PRO A 46 23.90 1.54 -13.67
C PRO A 46 25.06 2.49 -13.30
N THR A 47 25.76 2.96 -14.32
CA THR A 47 26.72 4.06 -14.20
C THR A 47 26.05 5.38 -13.82
N PRO A 48 26.79 6.40 -13.32
CA PRO A 48 26.19 7.70 -13.00
C PRO A 48 25.46 8.38 -14.18
N ALA A 49 25.95 8.21 -15.40
CA ALA A 49 25.28 8.73 -16.60
C ALA A 49 23.95 7.98 -16.89
N GLU A 50 23.95 6.67 -16.74
CA GLU A 50 22.74 5.86 -16.87
C GLU A 50 21.72 6.15 -15.75
N GLN A 51 22.19 6.45 -14.55
CA GLN A 51 21.30 6.87 -13.43
C GLN A 51 20.55 8.16 -13.78
N LEU A 52 21.22 9.15 -14.37
CA LEU A 52 20.56 10.36 -14.85
C LEU A 52 19.55 10.08 -15.97
N GLN A 53 19.86 9.15 -16.87
CA GLN A 53 18.94 8.75 -17.92
C GLN A 53 17.70 8.05 -17.34
N ILE A 54 17.89 7.11 -16.41
CA ILE A 54 16.80 6.45 -15.68
C ILE A 54 15.92 7.46 -14.99
N HIS A 55 16.52 8.44 -14.28
CA HIS A 55 15.79 9.50 -13.60
C HIS A 55 14.92 10.31 -14.58
N ARG A 56 15.48 10.69 -15.73
CA ARG A 56 14.75 11.39 -16.79
C ARG A 56 13.56 10.59 -17.32
N GLU A 57 13.76 9.30 -17.59
CA GLU A 57 12.67 8.44 -18.09
C GLU A 57 11.57 8.24 -17.06
N LEU A 58 11.93 8.06 -15.77
CA LEU A 58 10.96 7.95 -14.67
C LEU A 58 10.17 9.25 -14.49
N THR A 59 10.84 10.40 -14.43
CA THR A 59 10.18 11.70 -14.29
C THR A 59 9.25 11.97 -15.47
N GLY A 60 9.69 11.69 -16.70
CA GLY A 60 8.87 11.82 -17.89
C GLY A 60 7.64 10.90 -17.87
N MET A 61 7.79 9.65 -17.39
CA MET A 61 6.67 8.72 -17.24
C MET A 61 5.64 9.24 -16.25
N PHE A 62 6.07 9.73 -15.08
CA PHE A 62 5.17 10.30 -14.08
C PHE A 62 4.47 11.56 -14.58
N THR A 63 5.18 12.41 -15.30
CA THR A 63 4.59 13.63 -15.91
C THR A 63 3.50 13.26 -16.91
N GLU A 64 3.74 12.32 -17.82
CA GLU A 64 2.76 11.85 -18.80
C GLU A 64 1.53 11.20 -18.13
N LEU A 65 1.76 10.39 -17.09
CA LEU A 65 0.67 9.82 -16.31
C LEU A 65 -0.16 10.92 -15.64
N ALA A 66 0.47 11.90 -15.01
CA ALA A 66 -0.21 13.01 -14.37
C ALA A 66 -1.02 13.87 -15.38
N LEU A 67 -0.44 14.16 -16.54
CA LEU A 67 -1.14 14.88 -17.61
C LEU A 67 -2.31 14.08 -18.16
N SER A 68 -2.14 12.78 -18.32
CA SER A 68 -3.21 11.86 -18.74
C SER A 68 -4.34 11.84 -17.72
N ALA A 69 -4.01 11.79 -16.42
CA ALA A 69 -4.98 11.88 -15.34
C ALA A 69 -5.78 13.17 -15.38
N LEU A 70 -5.09 14.29 -15.48
CA LEU A 70 -5.72 15.61 -15.54
C LEU A 70 -6.59 15.77 -16.81
N SER A 71 -6.23 15.12 -17.92
CA SER A 71 -7.02 15.15 -19.16
C SER A 71 -8.29 14.31 -19.07
N VAL A 72 -8.21 13.13 -18.45
CA VAL A 72 -9.38 12.26 -18.18
C VAL A 72 -10.28 12.91 -17.13
N SER A 73 -9.70 13.67 -16.22
CA SER A 73 -10.38 14.31 -15.09
C SER A 73 -11.27 15.51 -15.48
N ARG A 74 -11.27 15.96 -16.75
CA ARG A 74 -12.18 17.03 -17.18
C ARG A 74 -13.65 16.64 -17.04
N ASP A 75 -13.96 15.33 -17.08
CA ASP A 75 -15.32 14.79 -16.89
C ASP A 75 -15.48 13.96 -15.60
N ALA A 76 -14.41 13.68 -14.87
CA ALA A 76 -14.45 12.92 -13.61
C ALA A 76 -14.78 13.88 -12.45
N LYS A 77 -15.85 13.60 -11.73
CA LYS A 77 -16.14 14.30 -10.47
C LYS A 77 -14.99 14.03 -9.49
N PRO A 78 -14.43 15.06 -8.84
CA PRO A 78 -13.39 14.86 -7.83
C PRO A 78 -13.93 13.93 -6.74
N ILE A 79 -13.03 13.07 -6.23
CA ILE A 79 -13.39 12.17 -5.13
C ILE A 79 -13.76 13.03 -3.92
N PRO A 80 -14.95 12.82 -3.32
CA PRO A 80 -15.39 13.60 -2.17
C PRO A 80 -14.39 13.50 -1.01
N ALA A 81 -14.11 14.61 -0.33
CA ALA A 81 -13.14 14.68 0.75
C ALA A 81 -13.41 13.67 1.89
N TYR A 82 -14.68 13.37 2.18
CA TYR A 82 -15.03 12.37 3.20
C TYR A 82 -14.65 10.94 2.81
N LEU A 83 -14.57 10.60 1.52
CA LEU A 83 -14.07 9.29 1.07
C LEU A 83 -12.54 9.20 1.21
N LEU A 84 -11.84 10.32 0.97
CA LEU A 84 -10.40 10.40 1.18
C LEU A 84 -10.07 10.31 2.68
N SER A 85 -10.84 10.98 3.55
CA SER A 85 -10.63 10.86 5.00
C SER A 85 -10.96 9.46 5.52
N MET A 86 -12.00 8.81 5.00
CA MET A 86 -12.31 7.41 5.32
C MET A 86 -11.20 6.45 4.88
N LYS A 87 -10.62 6.68 3.70
CA LYS A 87 -9.48 5.90 3.21
C LYS A 87 -8.25 6.10 4.09
N ALA A 88 -7.92 7.35 4.44
CA ALA A 88 -6.80 7.67 5.33
C ALA A 88 -6.97 7.03 6.71
N ASP A 89 -8.18 7.06 7.27
CA ASP A 89 -8.48 6.39 8.54
C ASP A 89 -8.24 4.88 8.46
N PHE A 90 -8.63 4.22 7.37
CA PHE A 90 -8.32 2.80 7.16
C PHE A 90 -6.82 2.51 7.01
N GLU A 91 -6.03 3.47 6.56
CA GLU A 91 -4.58 3.32 6.41
C GLU A 91 -3.84 3.56 7.72
N GLU A 92 -4.28 4.54 8.52
CA GLU A 92 -3.64 4.91 9.78
C GLU A 92 -4.13 4.05 10.96
N ASN A 93 -5.43 3.75 11.00
CA ASN A 93 -6.10 3.11 12.12
C ASN A 93 -6.66 1.71 11.76
N TYR A 94 -5.99 0.99 10.87
CA TYR A 94 -6.45 -0.33 10.39
C TYR A 94 -6.67 -1.34 11.50
N ALA A 95 -5.94 -1.27 12.63
CA ALA A 95 -6.09 -2.18 13.76
C ALA A 95 -7.39 -1.92 14.54
N GLU A 96 -7.91 -0.71 14.50
CA GLU A 96 -9.18 -0.37 15.12
C GLU A 96 -10.34 -0.91 14.30
N ASN A 97 -11.39 -1.38 14.99
CA ASN A 97 -12.59 -1.88 14.33
C ASN A 97 -13.54 -0.72 14.01
N HIS A 98 -13.10 0.24 13.19
CA HIS A 98 -13.98 1.27 12.65
C HIS A 98 -15.01 0.63 11.73
N SER A 99 -16.21 0.41 12.26
CA SER A 99 -17.32 -0.14 11.50
C SER A 99 -17.89 0.90 10.54
N LEU A 100 -18.63 0.46 9.54
CA LEU A 100 -19.35 1.39 8.66
C LEU A 100 -20.39 2.23 9.42
N GLU A 101 -20.88 1.73 10.56
CA GLU A 101 -21.74 2.46 11.50
C GLU A 101 -21.05 3.68 12.10
N TYR A 102 -19.76 3.55 12.43
CA TYR A 102 -18.95 4.67 12.93
C TYR A 102 -18.90 5.80 11.90
N PHE A 103 -18.61 5.47 10.62
CA PHE A 103 -18.59 6.49 9.55
C PHE A 103 -19.98 7.04 9.23
N GLU A 104 -21.03 6.23 9.31
CA GLU A 104 -22.39 6.69 9.14
C GLU A 104 -22.78 7.75 10.17
N GLN A 105 -22.42 7.52 11.44
CA GLN A 105 -22.67 8.46 12.52
C GLN A 105 -21.78 9.71 12.43
N ALA A 106 -20.49 9.53 12.14
CA ALA A 106 -19.54 10.64 12.08
C ALA A 106 -19.79 11.58 10.88
N LEU A 107 -20.20 11.04 9.75
CA LEU A 107 -20.37 11.79 8.49
C LEU A 107 -21.82 12.16 8.18
N GLY A 108 -22.80 11.53 8.86
CA GLY A 108 -24.22 11.71 8.55
C GLY A 108 -24.62 11.15 7.17
N ILE A 109 -23.86 10.19 6.63
CA ILE A 109 -24.05 9.58 5.33
C ILE A 109 -24.38 8.11 5.50
N SER A 110 -25.47 7.63 4.89
CA SER A 110 -25.89 6.24 5.04
C SER A 110 -24.81 5.25 4.57
N ARG A 111 -24.68 4.10 5.27
CA ARG A 111 -23.75 3.02 4.90
C ARG A 111 -23.85 2.58 3.44
N TYR A 112 -25.07 2.51 2.91
CA TYR A 112 -25.31 2.16 1.51
C TYR A 112 -24.63 3.15 0.57
N ARG A 113 -24.77 4.44 0.85
CA ARG A 113 -24.15 5.51 0.05
C ARG A 113 -22.63 5.48 0.19
N LEU A 114 -22.11 5.32 1.40
CA LEU A 114 -20.67 5.18 1.66
C LEU A 114 -20.07 4.01 0.87
N CYS A 115 -20.68 2.81 0.94
CA CYS A 115 -20.21 1.65 0.21
C CYS A 115 -20.25 1.85 -1.30
N ARG A 116 -21.34 2.41 -1.82
CA ARG A 116 -21.49 2.65 -3.27
C ARG A 116 -20.47 3.64 -3.79
N GLU A 117 -20.33 4.78 -3.11
CA GLU A 117 -19.44 5.85 -3.56
C GLU A 117 -17.96 5.49 -3.34
N PHE A 118 -17.63 4.79 -2.25
CA PHE A 118 -16.30 4.26 -2.04
C PHE A 118 -15.92 3.23 -3.12
N SER A 119 -16.83 2.29 -3.42
CA SER A 119 -16.58 1.29 -4.46
C SER A 119 -16.47 1.91 -5.86
N ALA A 120 -17.23 2.97 -6.13
CA ALA A 120 -17.12 3.70 -7.38
C ALA A 120 -15.80 4.46 -7.50
N ALA A 121 -15.29 5.02 -6.38
CA ALA A 121 -14.06 5.80 -6.34
C ALA A 121 -12.79 4.93 -6.32
N PHE A 122 -12.81 3.81 -5.56
CA PHE A 122 -11.62 3.00 -5.30
C PHE A 122 -11.68 1.58 -5.88
N HIS A 123 -12.73 1.22 -6.61
CA HIS A 123 -12.96 -0.09 -7.24
C HIS A 123 -12.92 -1.30 -6.28
N THR A 124 -13.03 -1.05 -4.99
CA THR A 124 -13.09 -2.06 -3.94
C THR A 124 -14.08 -1.63 -2.86
N SER A 125 -14.69 -2.57 -2.15
CA SER A 125 -15.56 -2.21 -1.04
C SER A 125 -14.76 -1.72 0.15
N PRO A 126 -15.32 -0.84 1.03
CA PRO A 126 -14.64 -0.35 2.22
C PRO A 126 -14.07 -1.48 3.10
N LEU A 127 -14.85 -2.53 3.30
CA LEU A 127 -14.44 -3.68 4.13
C LEU A 127 -13.31 -4.49 3.49
N GLN A 128 -13.34 -4.67 2.17
CA GLN A 128 -12.25 -5.34 1.46
C GLN A 128 -10.96 -4.52 1.53
N TYR A 129 -11.06 -3.20 1.34
CA TYR A 129 -9.93 -2.30 1.47
C TYR A 129 -9.28 -2.38 2.86
N LEU A 130 -10.09 -2.32 3.92
CA LEU A 130 -9.62 -2.46 5.30
C LEU A 130 -8.97 -3.84 5.54
N GLN A 131 -9.58 -4.92 5.03
CA GLN A 131 -9.00 -6.26 5.13
C GLN A 131 -7.63 -6.35 4.43
N GLU A 132 -7.49 -5.77 3.24
CA GLU A 132 -6.22 -5.70 2.52
C GLU A 132 -5.15 -4.97 3.35
N LYS A 133 -5.49 -3.83 3.96
CA LYS A 133 -4.56 -3.09 4.83
C LYS A 133 -4.14 -3.89 6.07
N LYS A 134 -5.08 -4.56 6.73
CA LYS A 134 -4.79 -5.47 7.85
C LYS A 134 -3.82 -6.59 7.43
N ILE A 135 -4.01 -7.17 6.25
CA ILE A 135 -3.13 -8.23 5.76
C ILE A 135 -1.76 -7.69 5.34
N GLU A 136 -1.67 -6.50 4.76
CA GLU A 136 -0.38 -5.84 4.46
C GLU A 136 0.43 -5.59 5.75
N ALA A 137 -0.21 -5.06 6.79
CA ALA A 137 0.41 -4.88 8.09
C ALA A 137 0.84 -6.22 8.71
N ALA A 138 -0.01 -7.25 8.63
CA ALA A 138 0.32 -8.59 9.11
C ALA A 138 1.54 -9.20 8.40
N LYS A 139 1.67 -8.99 7.08
CA LYS A 139 2.86 -9.44 6.32
C LYS A 139 4.14 -8.79 6.88
N SER A 140 4.09 -7.49 7.15
CA SER A 140 5.23 -6.76 7.71
C SER A 140 5.60 -7.27 9.10
N LEU A 141 4.61 -7.47 10.00
CA LEU A 141 4.82 -8.01 11.33
C LEU A 141 5.39 -9.44 11.30
N LEU A 142 4.86 -10.31 10.44
CA LEU A 142 5.33 -11.68 10.28
C LEU A 142 6.80 -11.77 9.83
N LEU A 143 7.28 -10.76 9.09
CA LEU A 143 8.66 -10.70 8.62
C LEU A 143 9.61 -10.03 9.61
N SER A 144 9.11 -9.08 10.43
CA SER A 144 9.92 -8.27 11.34
C SER A 144 9.92 -8.77 12.78
N THR A 145 8.98 -9.64 13.16
CA THR A 145 8.85 -10.14 14.54
C THR A 145 8.74 -11.67 14.58
N ASP A 146 9.07 -12.25 15.74
CA ASP A 146 8.86 -13.67 16.02
C ASP A 146 7.58 -13.92 16.86
N ASP A 147 6.72 -12.92 16.97
CA ASP A 147 5.49 -13.01 17.73
C ASP A 147 4.60 -14.19 17.27
N PRO A 148 3.90 -14.85 18.20
CA PRO A 148 2.94 -15.90 17.86
C PRO A 148 1.90 -15.44 16.83
N ILE A 149 1.49 -16.35 15.94
CA ILE A 149 0.53 -16.02 14.86
C ILE A 149 -0.77 -15.40 15.39
N HIS A 150 -1.25 -15.83 16.57
CA HIS A 150 -2.45 -15.26 17.17
C HIS A 150 -2.25 -13.83 17.65
N GLU A 151 -1.05 -13.49 18.18
CA GLU A 151 -0.72 -12.12 18.59
C GLU A 151 -0.64 -11.19 17.38
N VAL A 152 0.00 -11.63 16.29
CA VAL A 152 0.01 -10.86 15.04
C VAL A 152 -1.42 -10.59 14.53
N GLY A 153 -2.32 -11.60 14.63
CA GLY A 153 -3.73 -11.43 14.33
C GLY A 153 -4.38 -10.33 15.18
N SER A 154 -4.16 -10.35 16.48
CA SER A 154 -4.70 -9.33 17.40
C SER A 154 -4.11 -7.95 17.15
N MET A 155 -2.80 -7.83 16.87
CA MET A 155 -2.14 -6.57 16.54
C MET A 155 -2.74 -5.87 15.31
N VAL A 156 -3.23 -6.65 14.35
CA VAL A 156 -3.90 -6.09 13.16
C VAL A 156 -5.43 -6.01 13.31
N GLY A 157 -5.94 -6.19 14.53
CA GLY A 157 -7.37 -6.10 14.83
C GLY A 157 -8.21 -7.26 14.29
N ILE A 158 -7.65 -8.48 14.26
CA ILE A 158 -8.35 -9.72 13.93
C ILE A 158 -8.13 -10.73 15.06
N ASP A 159 -8.91 -10.63 16.13
CA ASP A 159 -8.73 -11.42 17.37
C ASP A 159 -8.98 -12.93 17.16
N ASN A 160 -9.85 -13.29 16.24
CA ASN A 160 -10.11 -14.71 15.95
C ASN A 160 -9.00 -15.26 15.06
N THR A 161 -8.11 -16.07 15.65
CA THR A 161 -6.95 -16.67 14.96
C THR A 161 -7.34 -17.50 13.74
N ASN A 162 -8.43 -18.28 13.80
CA ASN A 162 -8.87 -19.10 12.66
C ASN A 162 -9.35 -18.20 11.52
N HIS A 163 -10.07 -17.13 11.83
CA HIS A 163 -10.49 -16.13 10.86
C HIS A 163 -9.28 -15.42 10.23
N PHE A 164 -8.31 -15.03 11.06
CA PHE A 164 -7.05 -14.43 10.58
C PHE A 164 -6.31 -15.36 9.61
N ILE A 165 -6.08 -16.64 9.98
CA ILE A 165 -5.39 -17.60 9.12
C ILE A 165 -6.13 -17.78 7.79
N HIS A 166 -7.45 -17.89 7.83
CA HIS A 166 -8.26 -18.04 6.63
C HIS A 166 -8.18 -16.80 5.73
N LEU A 167 -8.34 -15.62 6.30
CA LEU A 167 -8.28 -14.36 5.58
C LEU A 167 -6.89 -14.12 4.98
N PHE A 168 -5.83 -14.36 5.74
CA PHE A 168 -4.46 -14.24 5.27
C PHE A 168 -4.17 -15.18 4.10
N LYS A 169 -4.57 -16.46 4.22
CA LYS A 169 -4.42 -17.44 3.15
C LYS A 169 -5.23 -17.05 1.90
N LYS A 170 -6.42 -16.48 2.06
CA LYS A 170 -7.24 -16.01 0.94
C LYS A 170 -6.54 -14.91 0.15
N HIS A 171 -5.83 -13.98 0.84
CA HIS A 171 -5.15 -12.86 0.20
C HIS A 171 -3.73 -13.16 -0.30
N THR A 172 -3.02 -14.10 0.32
CA THR A 172 -1.61 -14.39 0.00
C THR A 172 -1.38 -15.74 -0.69
N GLY A 173 -2.39 -16.60 -0.69
CA GLY A 173 -2.31 -17.98 -1.19
C GLY A 173 -1.70 -18.97 -0.20
N VAL A 174 -1.03 -18.53 0.88
CA VAL A 174 -0.35 -19.36 1.87
C VAL A 174 -0.76 -18.99 3.30
N THR A 175 -0.55 -19.89 4.26
CA THR A 175 -0.84 -19.59 5.67
C THR A 175 0.20 -18.61 6.24
N PRO A 176 -0.11 -17.85 7.31
CA PRO A 176 0.84 -16.95 7.98
C PRO A 176 2.13 -17.67 8.40
N PHE A 177 2.03 -18.90 8.89
CA PHE A 177 3.17 -19.70 9.30
C PHE A 177 4.10 -20.00 8.12
N VAL A 178 3.56 -20.49 7.00
CA VAL A 178 4.34 -20.77 5.78
C VAL A 178 4.93 -19.50 5.20
N TYR A 179 4.19 -18.38 5.26
CA TYR A 179 4.67 -17.08 4.81
C TYR A 179 5.91 -16.62 5.59
N ARG A 180 5.88 -16.77 6.94
CA ARG A 180 7.04 -16.49 7.81
C ARG A 180 8.23 -17.39 7.52
N GLN A 181 8.01 -18.68 7.26
CA GLN A 181 9.11 -19.61 6.95
C GLN A 181 9.79 -19.33 5.62
N ASN A 182 9.03 -18.90 4.63
CA ASN A 182 9.55 -18.60 3.29
C ASN A 182 10.19 -17.23 3.17
N ALA A 183 10.26 -16.45 4.27
CA ALA A 183 10.94 -15.16 4.28
C ALA A 183 12.45 -15.35 4.07
N PRO A 184 13.09 -14.59 3.15
CA PRO A 184 14.55 -14.63 2.99
C PRO A 184 15.22 -14.22 4.31
N GLN A 185 16.20 -15.00 4.75
CA GLN A 185 16.91 -14.78 6.02
C GLN A 185 17.54 -13.38 6.15
N SER A 186 17.83 -12.72 5.03
CA SER A 186 18.38 -11.35 5.01
C SER A 186 17.46 -10.26 5.62
N ILE A 187 16.17 -10.53 5.82
CA ILE A 187 15.22 -9.56 6.40
C ILE A 187 15.15 -9.74 7.94
N ARG A 188 15.50 -10.92 8.47
CA ARG A 188 15.44 -11.23 9.91
C ARG A 188 16.58 -10.64 10.72
N GLU A 189 17.74 -10.37 10.10
CA GLU A 189 18.95 -9.95 10.80
C GLU A 189 19.04 -8.44 11.12
N THR A 190 18.16 -7.61 10.56
CA THR A 190 18.22 -6.15 10.74
C THR A 190 17.48 -5.61 11.97
N HIS A 191 16.84 -6.45 12.77
CA HIS A 191 16.02 -5.99 13.90
C HIS A 191 16.24 -6.78 15.20
N CYS A 192 17.48 -7.13 15.51
CA CYS A 192 17.86 -7.54 16.87
C CYS A 192 18.41 -6.29 17.60
N PRO A 193 17.67 -5.69 18.55
CA PRO A 193 18.29 -4.75 19.47
C PRO A 193 19.27 -5.56 20.32
N SER A 194 20.58 -5.29 20.16
CA SER A 194 21.62 -5.81 21.01
C SER A 194 21.22 -5.61 22.48
N ALA A 195 21.12 -6.73 23.21
CA ALA A 195 20.99 -6.70 24.65
C ALA A 195 22.12 -5.88 25.26
N PRO A 196 21.88 -5.03 26.28
CA PRO A 196 22.95 -4.35 26.98
C PRO A 196 23.77 -5.37 27.76
N ASP A 197 25.00 -5.59 27.29
CA ASP A 197 26.05 -6.23 28.09
C ASP A 197 26.27 -5.43 29.38
N GLY A 198 26.18 -6.08 30.51
CA GLY A 198 26.68 -5.51 31.73
C GLY A 198 25.93 -5.82 33.02
N LEU A 199 25.98 -7.04 33.51
CA LEU A 199 25.90 -7.28 34.98
C LEU A 199 27.09 -8.14 35.40
N PRO A 200 27.93 -7.66 36.35
CA PRO A 200 29.05 -8.44 36.88
C PRO A 200 28.56 -9.57 37.83
N PRO A 201 29.29 -10.68 37.96
CA PRO A 201 28.91 -11.82 38.81
C PRO A 201 29.04 -11.46 40.30
N ARG A 202 28.04 -11.88 41.05
CA ARG A 202 28.20 -12.06 42.52
C ARG A 202 28.35 -13.51 42.84
#